data_2ebf614e98c018b2d193ae94df6cbd42
#
_entry.id   2ebf614e98c018b2d193ae94df6cbd42
#
_cell.length_a   1.000
_cell.length_b   1.000
_cell.length_c   1.000
_cell.angle_alpha   90.00
_cell.angle_beta   90.00
_cell.angle_gamma   90.00
#
_symmetry.space_group_name_H-M   'P 1'
#
loop_
_entity.id
_entity.type
_entity.pdbx_description
1 polymer ?
#
loop_
_entity_poly.entity_id
_entity_poly.type
_entity_poly.pdbx_seq_one_letter_code
_entity_poly.pdbx_strand_id
1 'polypeptide(L)'
;MSLNLRAMLLSVLIFAAFVAVWHLATQSGAGGAAANIDPEYAKLMGQQVTQGKSPMPGPLDVAQTIWGHLKDPFYNKGPNDKGLGIQLAFSLARVLTGYLLAVLVAVPLGFLIGLSPLMSKALDPFIQVLKPISPLAWMPLALYTIKDSSVSAVFVIFICSVWPMLLNTAFGVSAVRREWVNVARTLEVGPLKRAFTIILPAAAPTILTGMRISIGIAWLVIVAAEMLVGGTGIGYFVWNEWNNLSITNVIVAITVIGVMGMLLDQTLARLQRAVTYPD
;
A
#
# COMPACT_ATOMS: atom_id res chain seq x y z
N MET A 1 7.57 18.17 30.52
CA MET A 1 7.03 17.17 29.60
C MET A 1 7.98 17.03 28.43
N SER A 2 8.42 15.81 28.11
CA SER A 2 9.28 15.54 26.94
C SER A 2 8.54 15.90 25.64
N LEU A 3 9.28 16.27 24.59
CA LEU A 3 8.72 16.62 23.27
C LEU A 3 7.82 15.50 22.73
N ASN A 4 8.25 14.24 22.92
CA ASN A 4 7.51 13.05 22.49
C ASN A 4 6.14 12.93 23.18
N LEU A 5 6.04 13.26 24.47
CA LEU A 5 4.78 13.20 25.21
C LEU A 5 3.81 14.31 24.74
N ARG A 6 4.33 15.51 24.45
CA ARG A 6 3.51 16.61 23.89
C ARG A 6 3.01 16.28 22.49
N ALA A 7 3.88 15.69 21.65
CA ALA A 7 3.49 15.25 20.30
C ALA A 7 2.42 14.15 20.35
N MET A 8 2.56 13.18 21.24
CA MET A 8 1.57 12.11 21.43
C MET A 8 0.21 12.67 21.90
N LEU A 9 0.20 13.56 22.88
CA LEU A 9 -1.02 14.21 23.37
C LEU A 9 -1.70 15.03 22.27
N LEU A 10 -0.92 15.76 21.47
CA LEU A 10 -1.45 16.54 20.34
C LEU A 10 -2.07 15.61 19.28
N SER A 11 -1.42 14.49 18.94
CA SER A 11 -1.96 13.52 17.98
C SER A 11 -3.29 12.92 18.47
N VAL A 12 -3.38 12.56 19.75
CA VAL A 12 -4.63 12.05 20.34
C VAL A 12 -5.72 13.13 20.31
N LEU A 13 -5.39 14.37 20.60
CA LEU A 13 -6.34 15.49 20.57
C LEU A 13 -6.86 15.74 19.15
N ILE A 14 -5.96 15.74 18.15
CA ILE A 14 -6.35 15.88 16.72
C ILE A 14 -7.27 14.73 16.31
N PHE A 15 -6.94 13.50 16.67
CA PHE A 15 -7.76 12.34 16.37
C PHE A 15 -9.15 12.42 17.05
N ALA A 16 -9.19 12.80 18.33
CA ALA A 16 -10.43 12.98 19.07
C ALA A 16 -11.30 14.09 18.45
N ALA A 17 -10.68 15.22 18.05
CA ALA A 17 -11.38 16.30 17.36
C ALA A 17 -11.97 15.82 16.02
N PHE A 18 -11.20 15.05 15.23
CA PHE A 18 -11.69 14.46 13.98
C PHE A 18 -12.91 13.55 14.21
N VAL A 19 -12.82 12.64 15.18
CA VAL A 19 -13.93 11.74 15.53
C VAL A 19 -15.16 12.51 16.03
N ALA A 20 -14.95 13.57 16.83
CA ALA A 20 -16.04 14.43 17.30
C ALA A 20 -16.73 15.16 16.15
N VAL A 21 -15.98 15.75 15.23
CA VAL A 21 -16.53 16.40 14.02
C VAL A 21 -17.31 15.39 13.18
N TRP A 22 -16.75 14.21 12.94
CA TRP A 22 -17.44 13.15 12.22
C TRP A 22 -18.74 12.74 12.92
N HIS A 23 -18.71 12.53 14.25
CA HIS A 23 -19.90 12.19 15.03
C HIS A 23 -20.99 13.25 14.93
N LEU A 24 -20.62 14.53 15.09
CA LEU A 24 -21.55 15.66 14.96
C LEU A 24 -22.13 15.76 13.54
N ALA A 25 -21.30 15.62 12.52
CA ALA A 25 -21.73 15.67 11.13
C ALA A 25 -22.74 14.54 10.79
N THR A 26 -22.57 13.35 11.38
CA THR A 26 -23.47 12.22 11.15
C THR A 26 -24.77 12.32 11.99
N GLN A 27 -24.76 13.05 13.11
CA GLN A 27 -25.97 13.36 13.86
C GLN A 27 -26.81 14.45 13.19
N SER A 28 -26.15 15.50 12.65
CA SER A 28 -26.84 16.63 12.03
C SER A 28 -27.50 16.32 10.68
N GLY A 29 -27.06 15.24 10.00
CA GLY A 29 -27.60 14.81 8.71
C GLY A 29 -29.00 14.16 8.77
N ALA A 30 -29.55 13.93 9.95
CA ALA A 30 -30.86 13.29 10.13
C ALA A 30 -32.05 14.15 9.67
N GLY A 31 -31.85 15.43 9.34
CA GLY A 31 -32.92 16.37 9.04
C GLY A 31 -33.02 16.87 7.59
N GLY A 32 -32.01 16.61 6.72
CA GLY A 32 -31.92 17.41 5.48
C GLY A 32 -32.32 16.76 4.18
N ALA A 33 -32.15 15.45 3.97
CA ALA A 33 -32.39 14.82 2.67
C ALA A 33 -33.56 13.81 2.64
N ALA A 34 -33.92 13.23 3.79
CA ALA A 34 -35.03 12.28 3.87
C ALA A 34 -36.41 12.96 4.04
N ALA A 35 -36.43 14.27 4.27
CA ALA A 35 -37.68 15.01 4.53
C ALA A 35 -38.57 15.23 3.30
N ASN A 36 -38.11 14.92 2.08
CA ASN A 36 -38.85 15.19 0.86
C ASN A 36 -39.19 13.93 0.02
N ILE A 37 -38.98 12.73 0.54
CA ILE A 37 -39.44 11.53 -0.15
C ILE A 37 -40.79 11.13 0.45
N ASP A 38 -41.80 11.07 -0.42
CA ASP A 38 -43.13 10.60 -0.05
C ASP A 38 -43.03 9.21 0.63
N PRO A 39 -43.57 9.02 1.85
CA PRO A 39 -43.49 7.75 2.58
C PRO A 39 -43.99 6.54 1.78
N GLU A 40 -44.91 6.77 0.85
CA GLU A 40 -45.49 5.75 -0.01
C GLU A 40 -44.49 5.33 -1.11
N TYR A 41 -43.74 6.29 -1.64
CA TYR A 41 -42.67 6.05 -2.63
C TYR A 41 -41.46 5.30 -2.00
N ALA A 42 -41.11 5.64 -0.78
CA ALA A 42 -40.06 4.95 -0.03
C ALA A 42 -40.41 3.46 0.25
N LYS A 43 -41.68 3.16 0.56
CA LYS A 43 -42.17 1.80 0.69
C LYS A 43 -42.13 0.98 -0.59
N LEU A 44 -42.44 1.58 -1.74
CA LEU A 44 -42.39 0.96 -3.07
C LEU A 44 -40.95 0.61 -3.49
N MET A 45 -39.97 1.39 -3.04
CA MET A 45 -38.53 1.17 -3.31
C MET A 45 -37.90 0.14 -2.36
N GLY A 46 -38.66 -0.49 -1.48
CA GLY A 46 -38.14 -1.46 -0.51
C GLY A 46 -37.22 -0.86 0.56
N GLN A 47 -37.11 0.46 0.58
CA GLN A 47 -36.37 1.15 1.64
C GLN A 47 -37.23 1.16 2.90
N GLN A 48 -36.81 0.44 3.92
CA GLN A 48 -37.36 0.68 5.27
C GLN A 48 -37.01 2.14 5.61
N VAL A 49 -38.05 2.98 5.71
CA VAL A 49 -37.94 4.35 6.20
C VAL A 49 -37.50 4.26 7.67
N THR A 50 -36.23 4.07 7.91
CA THR A 50 -35.63 4.26 9.20
C THR A 50 -35.56 5.77 9.42
N GLN A 51 -36.66 6.28 10.04
CA GLN A 51 -36.72 7.68 10.43
C GLN A 51 -35.45 8.04 11.19
N GLY A 52 -34.66 8.97 10.64
CA GLY A 52 -33.64 9.69 11.38
C GLY A 52 -32.19 9.22 11.30
N LYS A 53 -31.81 8.21 10.50
CA LYS A 53 -30.39 7.88 10.33
C LYS A 53 -29.78 8.62 9.12
N SER A 54 -28.67 9.30 9.36
CA SER A 54 -27.83 9.87 8.31
C SER A 54 -27.43 8.78 7.28
N PRO A 55 -27.41 9.09 5.97
CA PRO A 55 -26.89 8.16 4.96
C PRO A 55 -25.42 7.78 5.20
N MET A 56 -24.70 8.55 6.00
CA MET A 56 -23.32 8.26 6.40
C MET A 56 -23.28 7.64 7.81
N PRO A 57 -22.67 6.46 8.00
CA PRO A 57 -22.59 5.79 9.30
C PRO A 57 -21.75 6.59 10.29
N GLY A 58 -22.15 6.56 11.55
CA GLY A 58 -21.44 7.20 12.63
C GLY A 58 -20.20 6.42 13.08
N PRO A 59 -19.29 7.04 13.84
CA PRO A 59 -18.08 6.37 14.36
C PRO A 59 -18.40 5.12 15.19
N LEU A 60 -19.49 5.13 15.93
CA LEU A 60 -19.93 4.00 16.76
C LEU A 60 -20.41 2.82 15.91
N ASP A 61 -21.15 3.07 14.83
CA ASP A 61 -21.61 2.02 13.93
C ASP A 61 -20.41 1.33 13.26
N VAL A 62 -19.42 2.11 12.84
CA VAL A 62 -18.17 1.59 12.27
C VAL A 62 -17.38 0.78 13.30
N ALA A 63 -17.23 1.28 14.53
CA ALA A 63 -16.53 0.57 15.60
C ALA A 63 -17.20 -0.77 15.95
N GLN A 64 -18.53 -0.82 16.02
CA GLN A 64 -19.29 -2.06 16.25
C GLN A 64 -19.10 -3.05 15.09
N THR A 65 -19.10 -2.58 13.85
CA THR A 65 -18.88 -3.43 12.67
C THR A 65 -17.45 -3.97 12.63
N ILE A 66 -16.44 -3.16 12.95
CA ILE A 66 -15.05 -3.61 13.11
C ILE A 66 -14.98 -4.72 14.16
N TRP A 67 -15.62 -4.51 15.31
CA TRP A 67 -15.66 -5.51 16.38
C TRP A 67 -16.31 -6.82 15.92
N GLY A 68 -17.39 -6.74 15.13
CA GLY A 68 -18.03 -7.89 14.51
C GLY A 68 -17.09 -8.70 13.63
N HIS A 69 -16.35 -8.02 12.74
CA HIS A 69 -15.36 -8.67 11.87
C HIS A 69 -14.16 -9.24 12.63
N LEU A 70 -13.77 -8.64 13.76
CA LEU A 70 -12.66 -9.13 14.59
C LEU A 70 -13.03 -10.39 15.39
N LYS A 71 -14.32 -10.64 15.66
CA LYS A 71 -14.75 -11.86 16.35
C LYS A 71 -14.58 -13.12 15.51
N ASP A 72 -14.81 -13.01 14.20
CA ASP A 72 -14.63 -14.11 13.26
C ASP A 72 -13.99 -13.61 11.95
N PRO A 73 -12.67 -13.32 11.97
CA PRO A 73 -11.98 -12.73 10.83
C PRO A 73 -11.75 -13.73 9.68
N PHE A 74 -11.88 -15.03 9.93
CA PHE A 74 -11.54 -16.08 8.97
C PHE A 74 -12.75 -16.93 8.54
N TYR A 75 -13.96 -16.43 8.71
CA TYR A 75 -15.14 -17.16 8.23
C TYR A 75 -15.16 -17.28 6.71
N ASN A 76 -15.74 -18.37 6.22
CA ASN A 76 -15.91 -18.65 4.79
C ASN A 76 -17.30 -19.25 4.57
N LYS A 77 -18.26 -18.42 4.17
CA LYS A 77 -19.64 -18.83 3.90
C LYS A 77 -19.94 -18.95 2.41
N GLY A 78 -19.00 -18.59 1.55
CA GLY A 78 -19.19 -18.67 0.10
C GLY A 78 -18.08 -17.99 -0.68
N PRO A 79 -18.14 -18.03 -2.03
CA PRO A 79 -17.11 -17.42 -2.88
C PRO A 79 -16.88 -15.94 -2.61
N ASN A 80 -17.96 -15.19 -2.37
CA ASN A 80 -17.93 -13.73 -2.14
C ASN A 80 -18.17 -13.33 -0.69
N ASP A 81 -18.42 -14.28 0.21
CA ASP A 81 -18.70 -14.05 1.64
C ASP A 81 -17.59 -14.70 2.49
N LYS A 82 -16.47 -14.01 2.55
CA LYS A 82 -15.29 -14.42 3.31
C LYS A 82 -14.88 -13.37 4.30
N GLY A 83 -14.43 -13.81 5.47
CA GLY A 83 -13.96 -12.94 6.54
C GLY A 83 -12.82 -12.02 6.11
N LEU A 84 -12.74 -10.86 6.74
CA LEU A 84 -11.82 -9.78 6.44
C LEU A 84 -10.35 -10.22 6.56
N GLY A 85 -10.06 -11.17 7.48
CA GLY A 85 -8.73 -11.77 7.63
C GLY A 85 -8.31 -12.60 6.43
N ILE A 86 -9.24 -13.37 5.82
CA ILE A 86 -8.96 -14.11 4.59
C ILE A 86 -8.68 -13.15 3.43
N GLN A 87 -9.52 -12.13 3.25
CA GLN A 87 -9.37 -11.12 2.21
C GLN A 87 -7.99 -10.44 2.31
N LEU A 88 -7.63 -10.01 3.53
CA LEU A 88 -6.36 -9.38 3.80
C LEU A 88 -5.16 -10.30 3.55
N ALA A 89 -5.25 -11.57 3.94
CA ALA A 89 -4.18 -12.55 3.72
C ALA A 89 -3.90 -12.77 2.23
N PHE A 90 -4.93 -12.86 1.39
CA PHE A 90 -4.78 -12.99 -0.05
C PHE A 90 -4.12 -11.75 -0.69
N SER A 91 -4.56 -10.55 -0.31
CA SER A 91 -3.95 -9.31 -0.80
C SER A 91 -2.49 -9.21 -0.38
N LEU A 92 -2.19 -9.52 0.90
CA LEU A 92 -0.82 -9.48 1.43
C LEU A 92 0.09 -10.49 0.74
N ALA A 93 -0.39 -11.72 0.47
CA ALA A 93 0.37 -12.73 -0.25
C ALA A 93 0.74 -12.26 -1.68
N ARG A 94 -0.20 -11.65 -2.41
CA ARG A 94 0.07 -11.09 -3.75
C ARG A 94 1.06 -9.93 -3.69
N VAL A 95 0.88 -9.01 -2.73
CA VAL A 95 1.81 -7.87 -2.53
C VAL A 95 3.21 -8.37 -2.25
N LEU A 96 3.38 -9.27 -1.29
CA LEU A 96 4.69 -9.80 -0.94
C LEU A 96 5.33 -10.54 -2.11
N THR A 97 4.58 -11.34 -2.86
CA THR A 97 5.10 -12.05 -4.03
C THR A 97 5.59 -11.09 -5.11
N GLY A 98 4.76 -10.13 -5.54
CA GLY A 98 5.14 -9.15 -6.57
C GLY A 98 6.28 -8.24 -6.11
N TYR A 99 6.26 -7.83 -4.84
CA TYR A 99 7.29 -7.02 -4.23
C TYR A 99 8.64 -7.74 -4.15
N LEU A 100 8.68 -9.01 -3.71
CA LEU A 100 9.91 -9.79 -3.64
C LEU A 100 10.50 -10.04 -5.03
N LEU A 101 9.66 -10.32 -6.03
CA LEU A 101 10.10 -10.41 -7.42
C LEU A 101 10.70 -9.08 -7.89
N ALA A 102 10.12 -7.95 -7.50
CA ALA A 102 10.66 -6.63 -7.82
C ALA A 102 12.02 -6.40 -7.14
N VAL A 103 12.20 -6.81 -5.89
CA VAL A 103 13.50 -6.75 -5.18
C VAL A 103 14.56 -7.53 -5.92
N LEU A 104 14.25 -8.78 -6.34
CA LEU A 104 15.18 -9.67 -7.04
C LEU A 104 15.66 -9.11 -8.38
N VAL A 105 14.85 -8.29 -9.04
CA VAL A 105 15.18 -7.68 -10.32
C VAL A 105 15.74 -6.27 -10.17
N ALA A 106 15.06 -5.42 -9.42
CA ALA A 106 15.37 -4.00 -9.32
C ALA A 106 16.67 -3.71 -8.56
N VAL A 107 16.97 -4.47 -7.50
CA VAL A 107 18.20 -4.23 -6.72
C VAL A 107 19.46 -4.61 -7.53
N PRO A 108 19.57 -5.79 -8.16
CA PRO A 108 20.73 -6.10 -8.99
C PRO A 108 20.87 -5.17 -10.20
N LEU A 109 19.77 -4.86 -10.91
CA LEU A 109 19.81 -3.95 -12.05
C LEU A 109 20.18 -2.53 -11.62
N GLY A 110 19.61 -2.02 -10.54
CA GLY A 110 19.93 -0.71 -9.99
C GLY A 110 21.40 -0.63 -9.54
N PHE A 111 21.93 -1.73 -8.99
CA PHE A 111 23.34 -1.83 -8.63
C PHE A 111 24.25 -1.74 -9.87
N LEU A 112 23.92 -2.45 -10.94
CA LEU A 112 24.65 -2.38 -12.22
C LEU A 112 24.60 -0.98 -12.83
N ILE A 113 23.44 -0.34 -12.83
CA ILE A 113 23.25 1.03 -13.32
C ILE A 113 24.09 2.02 -12.51
N GLY A 114 24.08 1.90 -11.17
CA GLY A 114 24.82 2.78 -10.27
C GLY A 114 26.35 2.65 -10.39
N LEU A 115 26.84 1.45 -10.75
CA LEU A 115 28.28 1.20 -10.95
C LEU A 115 28.81 1.68 -12.32
N SER A 116 27.95 1.72 -13.34
CA SER A 116 28.37 1.96 -14.73
C SER A 116 27.64 3.17 -15.33
N PRO A 117 28.37 4.28 -15.59
CA PRO A 117 27.81 5.43 -16.32
C PRO A 117 27.27 5.07 -17.71
N LEU A 118 27.84 4.05 -18.34
CA LEU A 118 27.38 3.56 -19.65
C LEU A 118 26.01 2.93 -19.53
N MET A 119 25.81 2.01 -18.54
CA MET A 119 24.53 1.36 -18.30
C MET A 119 23.46 2.38 -17.88
N SER A 120 23.83 3.35 -17.04
CA SER A 120 22.95 4.43 -16.65
C SER A 120 22.41 5.20 -17.86
N LYS A 121 23.31 5.68 -18.75
CA LYS A 121 22.92 6.41 -19.96
C LYS A 121 22.16 5.56 -20.97
N ALA A 122 22.50 4.28 -21.10
CA ALA A 122 21.83 3.37 -22.04
C ALA A 122 20.40 3.02 -21.62
N LEU A 123 20.15 2.86 -20.30
CA LEU A 123 18.83 2.48 -19.78
C LEU A 123 17.92 3.68 -19.44
N ASP A 124 18.51 4.88 -19.29
CA ASP A 124 17.78 6.09 -18.93
C ASP A 124 16.57 6.38 -19.83
N PRO A 125 16.66 6.34 -21.18
CA PRO A 125 15.51 6.62 -22.05
C PRO A 125 14.38 5.62 -21.85
N PHE A 126 14.67 4.33 -21.60
CA PHE A 126 13.66 3.30 -21.34
C PHE A 126 12.98 3.54 -19.99
N ILE A 127 13.76 3.88 -18.95
CA ILE A 127 13.23 4.19 -17.63
C ILE A 127 12.33 5.43 -17.69
N GLN A 128 12.73 6.47 -18.40
CA GLN A 128 11.93 7.70 -18.55
C GLN A 128 10.60 7.48 -19.26
N VAL A 129 10.51 6.54 -20.19
CA VAL A 129 9.27 6.19 -20.90
C VAL A 129 8.39 5.26 -20.06
N LEU A 130 8.97 4.24 -19.42
CA LEU A 130 8.18 3.20 -18.74
C LEU A 130 7.71 3.60 -17.34
N LYS A 131 8.51 4.38 -16.62
CA LYS A 131 8.22 4.81 -15.24
C LYS A 131 6.89 5.58 -15.08
N PRO A 132 6.52 6.55 -15.95
CA PRO A 132 5.29 7.33 -15.81
C PRO A 132 4.03 6.57 -16.21
N ILE A 133 4.15 5.38 -16.80
CA ILE A 133 2.98 4.58 -17.17
C ILE A 133 2.26 4.12 -15.91
N SER A 134 0.97 4.42 -15.82
CA SER A 134 0.15 3.98 -14.68
C SER A 134 0.19 2.45 -14.55
N PRO A 135 0.48 1.92 -13.36
CA PRO A 135 0.47 0.47 -13.14
C PRO A 135 -0.85 -0.20 -13.54
N LEU A 136 -1.98 0.48 -13.30
CA LEU A 136 -3.31 -0.02 -13.66
C LEU A 136 -3.54 -0.10 -15.17
N ALA A 137 -2.83 0.68 -15.97
CA ALA A 137 -2.90 0.59 -17.43
C ALA A 137 -2.31 -0.74 -17.96
N TRP A 138 -1.44 -1.38 -17.19
CA TRP A 138 -0.91 -2.71 -17.52
C TRP A 138 -1.90 -3.85 -17.23
N MET A 139 -2.94 -3.61 -16.42
CA MET A 139 -3.86 -4.66 -15.98
C MET A 139 -4.61 -5.35 -17.13
N PRO A 140 -5.23 -4.65 -18.10
CA PRO A 140 -5.90 -5.30 -19.23
C PRO A 140 -4.94 -6.15 -20.07
N LEU A 141 -3.71 -5.66 -20.28
CA LEU A 141 -2.68 -6.38 -21.03
C LEU A 141 -2.23 -7.65 -20.28
N ALA A 142 -2.03 -7.55 -18.97
CA ALA A 142 -1.68 -8.66 -18.11
C ALA A 142 -2.78 -9.73 -18.12
N LEU A 143 -4.04 -9.34 -17.97
CA LEU A 143 -5.18 -10.27 -18.01
C LEU A 143 -5.33 -10.94 -19.35
N TYR A 144 -5.13 -10.23 -20.45
CA TYR A 144 -5.22 -10.80 -21.80
C TYR A 144 -4.12 -11.84 -22.05
N THR A 145 -2.90 -11.57 -21.60
CA THR A 145 -1.73 -12.44 -21.83
C THR A 145 -1.63 -13.59 -20.83
N ILE A 146 -1.82 -13.33 -19.55
CA ILE A 146 -1.62 -14.30 -18.45
C ILE A 146 -2.87 -15.14 -18.22
N LYS A 147 -4.06 -14.57 -18.44
CA LYS A 147 -5.37 -15.23 -18.28
C LYS A 147 -5.67 -15.74 -16.87
N ASP A 148 -4.91 -15.26 -15.87
CA ASP A 148 -5.13 -15.51 -14.45
C ASP A 148 -5.14 -14.18 -13.70
N SER A 149 -6.19 -13.95 -12.94
CA SER A 149 -6.41 -12.68 -12.23
C SER A 149 -5.39 -12.45 -11.11
N SER A 150 -5.05 -13.51 -10.38
CA SER A 150 -4.11 -13.42 -9.25
C SER A 150 -2.69 -13.14 -9.72
N VAL A 151 -2.25 -13.87 -10.77
CA VAL A 151 -0.92 -13.70 -11.37
C VAL A 151 -0.81 -12.33 -12.07
N SER A 152 -1.88 -11.87 -12.72
CA SER A 152 -1.93 -10.53 -13.33
C SER A 152 -1.79 -9.42 -12.29
N ALA A 153 -2.46 -9.56 -11.14
CA ALA A 153 -2.30 -8.62 -10.03
C ALA A 153 -0.85 -8.60 -9.50
N VAL A 154 -0.23 -9.78 -9.31
CA VAL A 154 1.19 -9.89 -8.91
C VAL A 154 2.12 -9.23 -9.94
N PHE A 155 1.87 -9.39 -11.23
CA PHE A 155 2.65 -8.74 -12.29
C PHE A 155 2.56 -7.22 -12.24
N VAL A 156 1.37 -6.67 -12.01
CA VAL A 156 1.19 -5.21 -11.89
C VAL A 156 1.89 -4.66 -10.65
N ILE A 157 1.83 -5.39 -9.52
CA ILE A 157 2.59 -5.04 -8.31
C ILE A 157 4.10 -5.05 -8.60
N PHE A 158 4.58 -6.07 -9.30
CA PHE A 158 5.97 -6.18 -9.71
C PHE A 158 6.41 -4.95 -10.50
N ILE A 159 5.69 -4.60 -11.57
CA ILE A 159 6.02 -3.44 -12.42
C ILE A 159 6.04 -2.13 -11.64
N CYS A 160 5.05 -1.87 -10.79
CA CYS A 160 5.01 -0.62 -10.04
C CYS A 160 6.11 -0.52 -8.97
N SER A 161 6.52 -1.67 -8.40
CA SER A 161 7.53 -1.73 -7.35
C SER A 161 8.96 -1.60 -7.88
N VAL A 162 9.21 -2.02 -9.12
CA VAL A 162 10.56 -2.00 -9.73
C VAL A 162 11.15 -0.60 -9.77
N TRP A 163 10.41 0.40 -10.21
CA TRP A 163 10.95 1.72 -10.51
C TRP A 163 11.54 2.46 -9.31
N PRO A 164 10.83 2.60 -8.17
CA PRO A 164 11.40 3.26 -6.99
C PRO A 164 12.61 2.52 -6.42
N MET A 165 12.58 1.17 -6.41
CA MET A 165 13.72 0.37 -5.94
C MET A 165 14.94 0.54 -6.84
N LEU A 166 14.75 0.41 -8.15
CA LEU A 166 15.82 0.51 -9.15
C LEU A 166 16.50 1.86 -9.08
N LEU A 167 15.72 2.95 -9.08
CA LEU A 167 16.28 4.31 -9.08
C LEU A 167 16.98 4.64 -7.76
N ASN A 168 16.40 4.27 -6.61
CA ASN A 168 17.06 4.50 -5.32
C ASN A 168 18.29 3.62 -5.14
N THR A 169 18.30 2.41 -5.68
CA THR A 169 19.48 1.54 -5.67
C THR A 169 20.58 2.13 -6.54
N ALA A 170 20.27 2.54 -7.79
CA ALA A 170 21.24 3.16 -8.68
C ALA A 170 21.80 4.45 -8.09
N PHE A 171 20.95 5.30 -7.51
CA PHE A 171 21.39 6.51 -6.84
C PHE A 171 22.28 6.20 -5.62
N GLY A 172 21.86 5.30 -4.72
CA GLY A 172 22.63 4.94 -3.54
C GLY A 172 24.01 4.40 -3.87
N VAL A 173 24.12 3.55 -4.90
CA VAL A 173 25.39 2.99 -5.38
C VAL A 173 26.28 4.07 -6.00
N SER A 174 25.73 4.96 -6.82
CA SER A 174 26.50 6.05 -7.46
C SER A 174 26.96 7.13 -6.46
N ALA A 175 26.24 7.29 -5.34
CA ALA A 175 26.52 8.27 -4.30
C ALA A 175 27.60 7.82 -3.29
N VAL A 176 28.08 6.58 -3.36
CA VAL A 176 29.15 6.08 -2.48
C VAL A 176 30.42 6.91 -2.67
N ARG A 177 31.01 7.35 -1.56
CA ARG A 177 32.21 8.19 -1.56
C ARG A 177 33.36 7.56 -2.34
N ARG A 178 33.93 8.32 -3.28
CA ARG A 178 35.01 7.85 -4.13
C ARG A 178 36.29 7.50 -3.36
N GLU A 179 36.49 8.17 -2.21
CA GLU A 179 37.62 7.88 -1.32
C GLU A 179 37.62 6.42 -0.85
N TRP A 180 36.44 5.91 -0.41
CA TRP A 180 36.31 4.51 0.05
C TRP A 180 36.62 3.51 -1.07
N VAL A 181 36.09 3.81 -2.26
CA VAL A 181 36.34 2.99 -3.45
C VAL A 181 37.80 3.02 -3.86
N ASN A 182 38.48 4.18 -3.75
CA ASN A 182 39.90 4.35 -4.12
C ASN A 182 40.79 3.62 -3.07
N VAL A 183 40.54 3.75 -1.78
CA VAL A 183 41.27 2.99 -0.75
C VAL A 183 41.17 1.48 -1.01
N ALA A 184 39.98 0.99 -1.34
CA ALA A 184 39.81 -0.42 -1.68
C ALA A 184 40.56 -0.85 -2.93
N ARG A 185 40.72 0.04 -3.92
CA ARG A 185 41.55 -0.21 -5.12
C ARG A 185 43.05 -0.28 -4.77
N THR A 186 43.49 0.64 -3.92
CA THR A 186 44.89 0.64 -3.45
C THR A 186 45.27 -0.61 -2.67
N LEU A 187 44.28 -1.16 -1.93
CA LEU A 187 44.43 -2.44 -1.21
C LEU A 187 44.17 -3.66 -2.12
N GLU A 188 44.10 -3.47 -3.44
CA GLU A 188 43.86 -4.53 -4.43
C GLU A 188 42.62 -5.40 -4.17
N VAL A 189 41.59 -4.84 -3.51
CA VAL A 189 40.34 -5.55 -3.28
C VAL A 189 39.62 -5.78 -4.60
N GLY A 190 39.39 -7.05 -4.92
CA GLY A 190 38.72 -7.46 -6.17
C GLY A 190 37.33 -6.84 -6.33
N PRO A 191 36.83 -6.66 -7.57
CA PRO A 191 35.61 -5.91 -7.86
C PRO A 191 34.37 -6.45 -7.17
N LEU A 192 34.19 -7.78 -7.13
CA LEU A 192 33.05 -8.40 -6.45
C LEU A 192 33.13 -8.20 -4.93
N LYS A 193 34.29 -8.43 -4.32
CA LYS A 193 34.47 -8.23 -2.88
C LYS A 193 34.21 -6.77 -2.52
N ARG A 194 34.71 -5.81 -3.31
CA ARG A 194 34.45 -4.38 -3.12
C ARG A 194 32.95 -4.05 -3.23
N ALA A 195 32.25 -4.63 -4.20
CA ALA A 195 30.81 -4.45 -4.37
C ALA A 195 30.03 -4.86 -3.11
N PHE A 196 30.31 -6.03 -2.56
CA PHE A 196 29.54 -6.58 -1.43
C PHE A 196 30.02 -6.08 -0.06
N THR A 197 31.31 -5.76 0.12
CA THR A 197 31.82 -5.36 1.44
C THR A 197 31.87 -3.85 1.67
N ILE A 198 31.85 -3.05 0.60
CA ILE A 198 31.98 -1.58 0.70
C ILE A 198 30.76 -0.89 0.10
N ILE A 199 30.48 -1.15 -1.18
CA ILE A 199 29.46 -0.39 -1.91
C ILE A 199 28.05 -0.75 -1.41
N LEU A 200 27.75 -2.03 -1.30
CA LEU A 200 26.41 -2.48 -0.87
C LEU A 200 26.06 -2.02 0.55
N PRO A 201 26.92 -2.18 1.58
CA PRO A 201 26.61 -1.64 2.91
C PRO A 201 26.48 -0.11 2.92
N ALA A 202 27.32 0.61 2.18
CA ALA A 202 27.25 2.07 2.09
C ALA A 202 25.99 2.56 1.37
N ALA A 203 25.48 1.83 0.37
CA ALA A 203 24.25 2.14 -0.36
C ALA A 203 22.99 1.62 0.33
N ALA A 204 23.10 0.69 1.29
CA ALA A 204 21.99 -0.01 1.91
C ALA A 204 20.89 0.93 2.49
N PRO A 205 21.18 2.03 3.19
CA PRO A 205 20.15 2.94 3.67
C PRO A 205 19.29 3.53 2.53
N THR A 206 19.91 3.86 1.41
CA THR A 206 19.20 4.42 0.23
C THR A 206 18.42 3.34 -0.50
N ILE A 207 18.97 2.12 -0.62
CA ILE A 207 18.27 0.96 -1.17
C ILE A 207 17.00 0.68 -0.36
N LEU A 208 17.11 0.65 0.97
CA LEU A 208 15.98 0.43 1.88
C LEU A 208 14.94 1.57 1.80
N THR A 209 15.37 2.80 1.54
CA THR A 209 14.45 3.91 1.24
C THR A 209 13.63 3.62 -0.01
N GLY A 210 14.26 3.16 -1.09
CA GLY A 210 13.57 2.75 -2.32
C GLY A 210 12.61 1.59 -2.09
N MET A 211 13.03 0.59 -1.32
CA MET A 211 12.20 -0.55 -0.92
C MET A 211 10.97 -0.11 -0.12
N ARG A 212 11.13 0.82 0.82
CA ARG A 212 10.04 1.37 1.63
C ARG A 212 9.02 2.15 0.79
N ILE A 213 9.48 2.97 -0.14
CA ILE A 213 8.59 3.68 -1.09
C ILE A 213 7.81 2.66 -1.94
N SER A 214 8.50 1.64 -2.44
CA SER A 214 7.90 0.61 -3.29
C SER A 214 6.81 -0.20 -2.59
N ILE A 215 6.97 -0.59 -1.32
CA ILE A 215 5.94 -1.36 -0.62
C ILE A 215 4.67 -0.54 -0.42
N GLY A 216 4.81 0.77 -0.15
CA GLY A 216 3.67 1.67 -0.04
C GLY A 216 2.89 1.78 -1.35
N ILE A 217 3.61 1.91 -2.48
CA ILE A 217 2.99 1.92 -3.83
C ILE A 217 2.36 0.57 -4.15
N ALA A 218 3.04 -0.54 -3.86
CA ALA A 218 2.53 -1.89 -4.07
C ALA A 218 1.22 -2.13 -3.33
N TRP A 219 1.14 -1.69 -2.07
CA TRP A 219 -0.06 -1.80 -1.24
C TRP A 219 -1.22 -0.94 -1.78
N LEU A 220 -0.95 0.25 -2.25
CA LEU A 220 -1.97 1.11 -2.85
C LEU A 220 -2.49 0.51 -4.17
N VAL A 221 -1.60 -0.01 -5.00
CA VAL A 221 -1.93 -0.56 -6.32
C VAL A 221 -2.72 -1.86 -6.22
N ILE A 222 -2.43 -2.76 -5.25
CA ILE A 222 -3.16 -4.03 -5.13
C ILE A 222 -4.64 -3.81 -4.86
N VAL A 223 -4.99 -2.84 -4.01
CA VAL A 223 -6.39 -2.54 -3.70
C VAL A 223 -7.16 -2.18 -4.98
N ALA A 224 -6.61 -1.30 -5.80
CA ALA A 224 -7.23 -0.91 -7.06
C ALA A 224 -7.23 -2.06 -8.09
N ALA A 225 -6.17 -2.86 -8.14
CA ALA A 225 -6.09 -4.03 -9.01
C ALA A 225 -7.16 -5.06 -8.67
N GLU A 226 -7.35 -5.39 -7.41
CA GLU A 226 -8.37 -6.33 -6.94
C GLU A 226 -9.80 -5.83 -7.17
N MET A 227 -10.04 -4.52 -7.10
CA MET A 227 -11.34 -3.93 -7.47
C MET A 227 -11.67 -4.14 -8.94
N LEU A 228 -10.67 -4.10 -9.83
CA LEU A 228 -10.86 -4.27 -11.27
C LEU A 228 -11.05 -5.73 -11.68
N VAL A 229 -10.32 -6.64 -11.03
CA VAL A 229 -10.21 -8.04 -11.46
C VAL A 229 -11.22 -8.94 -10.75
N GLY A 230 -11.63 -8.56 -9.56
CA GLY A 230 -12.49 -9.38 -8.72
C GLY A 230 -11.72 -10.51 -8.00
N GLY A 231 -12.45 -11.44 -7.42
CA GLY A 231 -11.93 -12.58 -6.69
C GLY A 231 -11.84 -12.35 -5.18
N THR A 232 -10.85 -12.93 -4.50
CA THR A 232 -10.65 -12.77 -3.06
C THR A 232 -9.54 -11.76 -2.80
N GLY A 233 -9.81 -10.74 -1.99
CA GLY A 233 -8.85 -9.70 -1.61
C GLY A 233 -9.54 -8.48 -1.01
N ILE A 234 -8.80 -7.65 -0.27
CA ILE A 234 -9.37 -6.50 0.44
C ILE A 234 -9.94 -5.45 -0.55
N GLY A 235 -9.34 -5.29 -1.72
CA GLY A 235 -9.86 -4.41 -2.76
C GLY A 235 -11.18 -4.91 -3.34
N TYR A 236 -11.30 -6.23 -3.59
CA TYR A 236 -12.56 -6.83 -4.00
C TYR A 236 -13.63 -6.73 -2.91
N PHE A 237 -13.26 -6.87 -1.64
CA PHE A 237 -14.19 -6.66 -0.52
C PHE A 237 -14.76 -5.23 -0.55
N VAL A 238 -13.93 -4.20 -0.75
CA VAL A 238 -14.41 -2.81 -0.92
C VAL A 238 -15.42 -2.71 -2.05
N TRP A 239 -15.11 -3.29 -3.22
CA TRP A 239 -15.98 -3.26 -4.39
C TRP A 239 -17.32 -4.00 -4.16
N ASN A 240 -17.26 -5.16 -3.51
CA ASN A 240 -18.44 -5.96 -3.18
C ASN A 240 -19.36 -5.23 -2.20
N GLU A 241 -18.81 -4.67 -1.12
CA GLU A 241 -19.57 -3.92 -0.12
C GLU A 241 -20.13 -2.60 -0.68
N TRP A 242 -19.42 -1.96 -1.61
CA TRP A 242 -19.94 -0.82 -2.36
C TRP A 242 -21.18 -1.19 -3.20
N ASN A 243 -21.13 -2.31 -3.93
CA ASN A 243 -22.27 -2.80 -4.70
C ASN A 243 -23.43 -3.25 -3.82
N ASN A 244 -23.17 -3.73 -2.61
CA ASN A 244 -24.14 -4.07 -1.60
C ASN A 244 -24.72 -2.84 -0.86
N LEU A 245 -24.29 -1.62 -1.23
CA LEU A 245 -24.65 -0.35 -0.59
C LEU A 245 -24.30 -0.32 0.91
N SER A 246 -23.36 -1.12 1.36
CA SER A 246 -22.90 -1.21 2.75
C SER A 246 -21.75 -0.22 3.02
N ILE A 247 -22.09 1.06 3.14
CA ILE A 247 -21.08 2.12 3.36
C ILE A 247 -20.29 1.88 4.64
N THR A 248 -20.90 1.31 5.68
CA THR A 248 -20.22 0.98 6.94
C THR A 248 -19.07 0.00 6.70
N ASN A 249 -19.30 -1.09 5.95
CA ASN A 249 -18.26 -2.06 5.63
C ASN A 249 -17.17 -1.47 4.71
N VAL A 250 -17.53 -0.56 3.81
CA VAL A 250 -16.55 0.18 2.99
C VAL A 250 -15.62 1.00 3.88
N ILE A 251 -16.13 1.72 4.89
CA ILE A 251 -15.32 2.50 5.83
C ILE A 251 -14.44 1.58 6.69
N VAL A 252 -14.97 0.42 7.12
CA VAL A 252 -14.18 -0.61 7.82
C VAL A 252 -13.00 -1.06 6.95
N ALA A 253 -13.26 -1.40 5.69
CA ALA A 253 -12.21 -1.81 4.76
C ALA A 253 -11.14 -0.73 4.55
N ILE A 254 -11.54 0.54 4.35
CA ILE A 254 -10.62 1.68 4.23
C ILE A 254 -9.74 1.79 5.50
N THR A 255 -10.33 1.64 6.67
CA THR A 255 -9.61 1.68 7.95
C THR A 255 -8.59 0.56 8.04
N VAL A 256 -8.98 -0.67 7.69
CA VAL A 256 -8.08 -1.84 7.68
C VAL A 256 -6.95 -1.68 6.66
N ILE A 257 -7.25 -1.17 5.46
CA ILE A 257 -6.24 -0.86 4.43
C ILE A 257 -5.22 0.14 4.97
N GLY A 258 -5.68 1.20 5.63
CA GLY A 258 -4.81 2.22 6.23
C GLY A 258 -3.92 1.66 7.34
N VAL A 259 -4.49 0.87 8.25
CA VAL A 259 -3.73 0.22 9.35
C VAL A 259 -2.68 -0.75 8.79
N MET A 260 -3.04 -1.57 7.79
CA MET A 260 -2.09 -2.51 7.20
C MET A 260 -0.99 -1.79 6.43
N GLY A 261 -1.29 -0.74 5.68
CA GLY A 261 -0.28 0.09 5.01
C GLY A 261 0.71 0.70 6.02
N MET A 262 0.21 1.20 7.15
CA MET A 262 1.05 1.69 8.23
C MET A 262 1.95 0.59 8.83
N LEU A 263 1.44 -0.61 9.03
CA LEU A 263 2.23 -1.75 9.57
C LEU A 263 3.34 -2.16 8.60
N LEU A 264 3.06 -2.23 7.30
CA LEU A 264 4.04 -2.52 6.25
C LEU A 264 5.14 -1.45 6.23
N ASP A 265 4.78 -0.17 6.25
CA ASP A 265 5.74 0.94 6.28
C ASP A 265 6.61 0.91 7.55
N GLN A 266 6.00 0.71 8.73
CA GLN A 266 6.75 0.63 9.99
C GLN A 266 7.70 -0.55 10.04
N THR A 267 7.34 -1.70 9.45
CA THR A 267 8.20 -2.88 9.39
C THR A 267 9.48 -2.57 8.63
N LEU A 268 9.37 -1.97 7.44
CA LEU A 268 10.53 -1.55 6.65
C LEU A 268 11.29 -0.38 7.28
N ALA A 269 10.60 0.55 7.93
CA ALA A 269 11.25 1.63 8.66
C ALA A 269 12.12 1.13 9.81
N ARG A 270 11.70 0.08 10.52
CA ARG A 270 12.51 -0.56 11.58
C ARG A 270 13.73 -1.25 10.98
N LEU A 271 13.54 -1.98 9.86
CA LEU A 271 14.65 -2.62 9.14
C LEU A 271 15.67 -1.59 8.66
N GLN A 272 15.21 -0.48 8.09
CA GLN A 272 16.06 0.62 7.65
C GLN A 272 16.90 1.21 8.79
N ARG A 273 16.27 1.47 9.95
CA ARG A 273 16.99 1.99 11.13
C ARG A 273 18.05 1.04 11.66
N ALA A 274 17.83 -0.28 11.56
CA ALA A 274 18.80 -1.30 12.00
C ALA A 274 20.04 -1.35 11.10
N VAL A 275 19.94 -0.89 9.84
CA VAL A 275 21.05 -0.91 8.87
C VAL A 275 21.70 0.49 8.72
N THR A 276 21.02 1.55 9.12
CA THR A 276 21.57 2.92 9.08
C THR A 276 22.48 3.11 10.28
N TYR A 277 23.77 3.35 10.03
CA TYR A 277 24.73 3.72 11.06
C TYR A 277 24.43 5.15 11.52
N PRO A 278 24.38 5.44 12.84
CA PRO A 278 24.38 6.82 13.33
C PRO A 278 25.73 7.48 12.93
N ASP A 279 25.65 8.65 12.32
CA ASP A 279 26.81 9.51 12.05
C ASP A 279 27.45 10.01 13.36
#